data_51121276f5880e970167aaf2889e524b
#
_entry.id   51121276f5880e970167aaf2889e524b
#
_cell.length_a   1.000
_cell.length_b   1.000
_cell.length_c   1.000
_cell.angle_alpha   90.00
_cell.angle_beta   90.00
_cell.angle_gamma   90.00
#
_symmetry.space_group_name_H-M   'P 1'
#
loop_
_entity.id
_entity.type
_entity.pdbx_description
1 polymer ?
#
loop_
_entity_poly.entity_id
_entity_poly.type
_entity_poly.pdbx_seq_one_letter_code
_entity_poly.pdbx_strand_id
1 'polypeptide(L)'
;MDVNSADKWEADYQHGGDGWDLGAPTPVFRNLLENGQLSPGKMLVVCAGRGHDAREFARHGYQVTAVDFSPFAAQEMSRLAVPGTPMEILQRDLFTLPHGLDETFDYVLEYTCYCAIDPKRRNEFVDLIDRLLKPGGIYISLAFPLTQKIGGPPFAVTVSELLRLFQERGFKLIEREQPSESVPQRRGAEELLMFQKPVMR
;
A
#
# COMPACT_ATOMS: atom_id res chain seq x y z
N MET A 1 14.20 -17.83 -2.08
CA MET A 1 14.80 -16.52 -1.76
C MET A 1 14.01 -15.90 -0.61
N ASP A 2 14.68 -15.13 0.24
CA ASP A 2 14.04 -14.46 1.39
C ASP A 2 13.20 -13.26 0.91
N VAL A 3 11.91 -13.27 1.22
CA VAL A 3 10.99 -12.18 0.86
C VAL A 3 11.27 -10.87 1.60
N ASN A 4 12.06 -10.95 2.68
CA ASN A 4 12.51 -9.78 3.44
C ASN A 4 13.77 -9.13 2.84
N SER A 5 14.34 -9.69 1.77
CA SER A 5 15.50 -9.12 1.07
C SER A 5 15.09 -8.36 -0.18
N ALA A 6 15.64 -7.16 -0.36
CA ALA A 6 15.48 -6.38 -1.58
C ALA A 6 15.99 -7.14 -2.83
N ASP A 7 17.03 -7.97 -2.68
CA ASP A 7 17.63 -8.71 -3.80
C ASP A 7 16.65 -9.64 -4.51
N LYS A 8 15.70 -10.23 -3.74
CA LYS A 8 14.66 -11.09 -4.32
C LYS A 8 13.78 -10.30 -5.27
N TRP A 9 13.30 -9.14 -4.83
CA TRP A 9 12.39 -8.29 -5.60
C TRP A 9 13.12 -7.60 -6.75
N GLU A 10 14.37 -7.21 -6.55
CA GLU A 10 15.23 -6.69 -7.59
C GLU A 10 15.40 -7.71 -8.73
N ALA A 11 15.63 -8.98 -8.39
CA ALA A 11 15.72 -10.05 -9.39
C ALA A 11 14.40 -10.24 -10.15
N ASP A 12 13.24 -10.14 -9.48
CA ASP A 12 11.94 -10.22 -10.13
C ASP A 12 11.75 -9.08 -11.15
N TYR A 13 12.09 -7.84 -10.78
CA TYR A 13 12.04 -6.71 -11.73
C TYR A 13 12.96 -6.90 -12.95
N GLN A 14 14.17 -7.43 -12.74
CA GLN A 14 15.13 -7.62 -13.81
C GLN A 14 14.79 -8.77 -14.76
N HIS A 15 14.07 -9.78 -14.29
CA HIS A 15 13.77 -10.99 -15.06
C HIS A 15 12.30 -11.11 -15.50
N GLY A 16 11.50 -10.04 -15.34
CA GLY A 16 10.09 -10.03 -15.73
C GLY A 16 9.19 -10.86 -14.82
N GLY A 17 9.60 -11.04 -13.56
CA GLY A 17 8.80 -11.68 -12.52
C GLY A 17 7.82 -10.74 -11.81
N ASP A 18 7.66 -9.50 -12.30
CA ASP A 18 6.91 -8.40 -11.71
C ASP A 18 5.42 -8.38 -12.12
N GLY A 19 4.80 -9.53 -12.20
CA GLY A 19 3.38 -9.68 -12.59
C GLY A 19 2.37 -8.99 -11.66
N TRP A 20 2.81 -8.36 -10.58
CA TRP A 20 1.98 -7.49 -9.75
C TRP A 20 1.79 -6.09 -10.37
N ASP A 21 2.70 -5.63 -11.23
CA ASP A 21 2.65 -4.33 -11.89
C ASP A 21 1.57 -4.31 -12.97
N LEU A 22 0.66 -3.35 -12.86
CA LEU A 22 -0.41 -3.15 -13.84
C LEU A 22 0.01 -2.26 -15.02
N GLY A 23 1.19 -1.62 -14.94
CA GLY A 23 1.69 -0.66 -15.93
C GLY A 23 0.92 0.68 -15.93
N ALA A 24 -0.04 0.86 -15.03
CA ALA A 24 -0.91 2.02 -14.92
C ALA A 24 -1.42 2.16 -13.48
N PRO A 25 -1.99 3.33 -13.10
CA PRO A 25 -2.69 3.49 -11.84
C PRO A 25 -3.83 2.47 -11.68
N THR A 26 -3.98 1.95 -10.46
CA THR A 26 -5.00 0.96 -10.11
C THR A 26 -6.40 1.53 -10.34
N PRO A 27 -7.26 0.89 -11.15
CA PRO A 27 -8.58 1.43 -11.48
C PRO A 27 -9.45 1.70 -10.25
N VAL A 28 -9.38 0.85 -9.22
CA VAL A 28 -10.09 1.01 -7.95
C VAL A 28 -9.70 2.31 -7.25
N PHE A 29 -8.41 2.64 -7.22
CA PHE A 29 -7.93 3.87 -6.59
C PHE A 29 -8.26 5.13 -7.42
N ARG A 30 -8.28 5.00 -8.74
CA ARG A 30 -8.77 6.09 -9.60
C ARG A 30 -10.24 6.39 -9.33
N ASN A 31 -11.07 5.35 -9.24
CA ASN A 31 -12.48 5.51 -8.88
C ASN A 31 -12.64 6.19 -7.51
N LEU A 32 -11.83 5.80 -6.52
CA LEU A 32 -11.80 6.41 -5.20
C LEU A 32 -11.51 7.93 -5.25
N LEU A 33 -10.56 8.34 -6.11
CA LEU A 33 -10.22 9.73 -6.35
C LEU A 33 -11.34 10.50 -7.08
N GLU A 34 -11.90 9.91 -8.14
CA GLU A 34 -12.95 10.50 -8.97
C GLU A 34 -14.26 10.71 -8.20
N ASN A 35 -14.60 9.81 -7.27
CA ASN A 35 -15.78 9.91 -6.42
C ASN A 35 -15.64 10.92 -5.27
N GLY A 36 -14.44 11.51 -5.06
CA GLY A 36 -14.22 12.51 -4.02
C GLY A 36 -14.41 11.99 -2.59
N GLN A 37 -14.26 10.69 -2.37
CA GLN A 37 -14.43 10.06 -1.05
C GLN A 37 -13.33 10.47 -0.06
N LEU A 38 -12.19 10.93 -0.56
CA LEU A 38 -11.05 11.35 0.23
C LEU A 38 -10.66 12.78 -0.12
N SER A 39 -10.33 13.59 0.87
CA SER A 39 -9.78 14.94 0.66
C SER A 39 -8.24 14.88 0.56
N PRO A 40 -7.59 15.73 -0.26
CA PRO A 40 -6.15 15.80 -0.31
C PRO A 40 -5.50 15.97 1.06
N GLY A 41 -4.43 15.23 1.31
CA GLY A 41 -3.69 15.20 2.56
C GLY A 41 -2.30 14.59 2.37
N LYS A 42 -1.59 14.32 3.46
CA LYS A 42 -0.31 13.62 3.43
C LYS A 42 -0.56 12.12 3.31
N MET A 43 0.00 11.51 2.28
CA MET A 43 -0.19 10.09 1.98
C MET A 43 1.15 9.36 1.91
N LEU A 44 1.24 8.23 2.60
CA LEU A 44 2.32 7.27 2.41
C LEU A 44 1.81 6.14 1.50
N VAL A 45 2.53 5.86 0.43
CA VAL A 45 2.31 4.67 -0.41
C VAL A 45 3.42 3.67 -0.12
N VAL A 46 3.08 2.54 0.48
CA VAL A 46 4.04 1.51 0.87
C VAL A 46 4.22 0.45 -0.22
N CYS A 47 5.44 -0.08 -0.38
CA CYS A 47 5.83 -0.99 -1.46
C CYS A 47 5.36 -0.44 -2.82
N ALA A 48 5.71 0.81 -3.09
CA ALA A 48 5.12 1.61 -4.17
C ALA A 48 5.46 1.11 -5.58
N GLY A 49 6.41 0.18 -5.72
CA GLY A 49 6.84 -0.35 -7.00
C GLY A 49 7.30 0.75 -7.96
N ARG A 50 6.79 0.76 -9.19
CA ARG A 50 7.05 1.84 -10.15
C ARG A 50 6.27 3.13 -9.86
N GLY A 51 5.50 3.18 -8.76
CA GLY A 51 4.83 4.38 -8.26
C GLY A 51 3.66 4.87 -9.11
N HIS A 52 2.94 4.00 -9.80
CA HIS A 52 1.79 4.38 -10.62
C HIS A 52 0.71 5.05 -9.78
N ASP A 53 0.30 4.42 -8.68
CA ASP A 53 -0.71 4.95 -7.78
C ASP A 53 -0.19 6.20 -7.04
N ALA A 54 1.06 6.17 -6.56
CA ALA A 54 1.69 7.32 -5.91
C ALA A 54 1.62 8.59 -6.76
N ARG A 55 1.97 8.47 -8.07
CA ARG A 55 1.87 9.60 -9.01
C ARG A 55 0.44 10.03 -9.26
N GLU A 56 -0.50 9.10 -9.31
CA GLU A 56 -1.91 9.43 -9.54
C GLU A 56 -2.47 10.24 -8.37
N PHE A 57 -2.22 9.82 -7.13
CA PHE A 57 -2.61 10.59 -5.95
C PHE A 57 -1.91 11.96 -5.91
N ALA A 58 -0.61 12.03 -6.24
CA ALA A 58 0.11 13.30 -6.30
C ALA A 58 -0.48 14.28 -7.33
N ARG A 59 -0.93 13.80 -8.50
CA ARG A 59 -1.65 14.62 -9.50
C ARG A 59 -2.98 15.16 -8.99
N HIS A 60 -3.62 14.47 -8.05
CA HIS A 60 -4.85 14.90 -7.39
C HIS A 60 -4.61 15.75 -6.13
N GLY A 61 -3.38 16.26 -5.95
CA GLY A 61 -3.07 17.25 -4.90
C GLY A 61 -2.68 16.66 -3.54
N TYR A 62 -2.51 15.32 -3.44
CA TYR A 62 -1.97 14.71 -2.22
C TYR A 62 -0.46 14.97 -2.11
N GLN A 63 0.02 15.19 -0.89
CA GLN A 63 1.45 15.22 -0.59
C GLN A 63 1.92 13.77 -0.38
N VAL A 64 2.49 13.18 -1.42
CA VAL A 64 2.79 11.75 -1.43
C VAL A 64 4.23 11.48 -1.04
N THR A 65 4.44 10.58 -0.09
CA THR A 65 5.71 9.89 0.16
C THR A 65 5.55 8.46 -0.33
N ALA A 66 6.35 8.04 -1.31
CA ALA A 66 6.35 6.70 -1.87
C ALA A 66 7.56 5.92 -1.36
N VAL A 67 7.35 4.75 -0.77
CA VAL A 67 8.41 3.92 -0.19
C VAL A 67 8.50 2.59 -0.93
N ASP A 68 9.71 2.27 -1.38
CA ASP A 68 10.06 0.93 -1.83
C ASP A 68 11.52 0.64 -1.47
N PHE A 69 11.87 -0.60 -1.17
CA PHE A 69 13.25 -0.94 -0.83
C PHE A 69 14.07 -1.37 -2.04
N SER A 70 13.42 -1.72 -3.18
CA SER A 70 14.11 -2.05 -4.42
C SER A 70 14.75 -0.80 -5.04
N PRO A 71 16.07 -0.82 -5.31
CA PRO A 71 16.74 0.23 -6.09
C PRO A 71 16.09 0.46 -7.45
N PHE A 72 15.70 -0.62 -8.15
CA PHE A 72 15.02 -0.53 -9.44
C PHE A 72 13.70 0.24 -9.32
N ALA A 73 12.84 -0.11 -8.36
CA ALA A 73 11.57 0.55 -8.14
C ALA A 73 11.75 2.05 -7.85
N ALA A 74 12.68 2.40 -6.96
CA ALA A 74 12.98 3.80 -6.63
C ALA A 74 13.51 4.59 -7.83
N GLN A 75 14.37 3.99 -8.65
CA GLN A 75 14.88 4.58 -9.89
C GLN A 75 13.75 4.81 -10.90
N GLU A 76 12.89 3.83 -11.13
CA GLU A 76 11.76 3.95 -12.05
C GLU A 76 10.74 5.00 -11.57
N MET A 77 10.44 5.04 -10.27
CA MET A 77 9.61 6.13 -9.71
C MET A 77 10.20 7.50 -10.02
N SER A 78 11.51 7.67 -9.83
CA SER A 78 12.22 8.93 -10.09
C SER A 78 12.22 9.28 -11.59
N ARG A 79 12.47 8.30 -12.46
CA ARG A 79 12.44 8.48 -13.92
C ARG A 79 11.07 8.91 -14.44
N LEU A 80 10.01 8.37 -13.84
CA LEU A 80 8.62 8.63 -14.21
C LEU A 80 7.99 9.79 -13.42
N ALA A 81 8.77 10.48 -12.57
CA ALA A 81 8.28 11.62 -11.81
C ALA A 81 7.79 12.74 -12.74
N VAL A 82 6.67 13.35 -12.37
CA VAL A 82 6.08 14.45 -13.14
C VAL A 82 6.48 15.78 -12.48
N PRO A 83 7.13 16.70 -13.20
CA PRO A 83 7.48 18.00 -12.64
C PRO A 83 6.27 18.72 -12.04
N GLY A 84 6.46 19.30 -10.85
CA GLY A 84 5.41 20.05 -10.16
C GLY A 84 4.41 19.20 -9.37
N THR A 85 4.53 17.86 -9.37
CA THR A 85 3.73 17.02 -8.47
C THR A 85 4.44 16.83 -7.13
N PRO A 86 3.76 17.00 -5.98
CA PRO A 86 4.37 16.90 -4.65
C PRO A 86 4.58 15.43 -4.23
N MET A 87 5.64 14.79 -4.73
CA MET A 87 5.97 13.41 -4.43
C MET A 87 7.42 13.27 -3.95
N GLU A 88 7.60 12.68 -2.78
CA GLU A 88 8.89 12.26 -2.23
C GLU A 88 9.07 10.75 -2.44
N ILE A 89 10.29 10.33 -2.80
CA ILE A 89 10.62 8.92 -3.01
C ILE A 89 11.64 8.51 -1.96
N LEU A 90 11.31 7.49 -1.17
CA LEU A 90 12.18 6.90 -0.16
C LEU A 90 12.56 5.47 -0.58
N GLN A 91 13.82 5.29 -1.01
CA GLN A 91 14.38 3.95 -1.19
C GLN A 91 14.75 3.40 0.18
N ARG A 92 13.85 2.64 0.82
CA ARG A 92 14.06 2.12 2.18
C ARG A 92 13.16 0.92 2.45
N ASP A 93 13.66 0.00 3.30
CA ASP A 93 12.79 -1.01 3.92
C ASP A 93 11.77 -0.30 4.82
N LEU A 94 10.48 -0.56 4.56
CA LEU A 94 9.38 0.06 5.28
C LEU A 94 9.46 -0.17 6.79
N PHE A 95 9.97 -1.31 7.24
CA PHE A 95 10.14 -1.62 8.67
C PHE A 95 11.26 -0.85 9.36
N THR A 96 12.08 -0.14 8.58
CA THR A 96 13.17 0.72 9.09
C THR A 96 12.87 2.21 8.95
N LEU A 97 11.62 2.57 8.68
CA LEU A 97 11.21 3.97 8.59
C LEU A 97 11.47 4.70 9.91
N PRO A 98 12.08 5.91 9.87
CA PRO A 98 12.48 6.62 11.05
C PRO A 98 11.29 7.12 11.88
N HIS A 99 11.46 7.23 13.19
CA HIS A 99 10.46 7.79 14.11
C HIS A 99 10.05 9.24 13.80
N GLY A 100 10.85 9.98 13.03
CA GLY A 100 10.45 11.30 12.54
C GLY A 100 9.24 11.31 11.62
N LEU A 101 8.78 10.13 11.17
CA LEU A 101 7.56 9.95 10.37
C LEU A 101 6.35 9.49 11.21
N ASP A 102 6.50 9.33 12.52
CA ASP A 102 5.41 8.93 13.40
C ASP A 102 4.29 9.99 13.36
N GLU A 103 3.05 9.53 13.30
CA GLU A 103 1.84 10.37 13.23
C GLU A 103 1.92 11.50 12.18
N THR A 104 2.56 11.20 11.04
CA THR A 104 2.77 12.20 9.97
C THR A 104 1.70 12.15 8.90
N PHE A 105 1.13 10.96 8.64
CA PHE A 105 0.29 10.73 7.47
C PHE A 105 -1.20 10.74 7.82
N ASP A 106 -1.96 11.39 6.94
CA ASP A 106 -3.43 11.32 6.95
C ASP A 106 -3.90 10.00 6.35
N TYR A 107 -3.11 9.44 5.41
CA TYR A 107 -3.41 8.20 4.71
C TYR A 107 -2.17 7.31 4.59
N VAL A 108 -2.36 6.00 4.71
CA VAL A 108 -1.41 4.99 4.23
C VAL A 108 -2.12 4.12 3.21
N LEU A 109 -1.56 4.03 2.01
CA LEU A 109 -2.10 3.27 0.88
C LEU A 109 -1.23 2.04 0.61
N GLU A 110 -1.86 0.89 0.44
CA GLU A 110 -1.17 -0.31 -0.02
C GLU A 110 -1.97 -1.09 -1.07
N TYR A 111 -1.26 -1.65 -2.01
CA TYR A 111 -1.74 -2.67 -2.92
C TYR A 111 -0.60 -3.63 -3.25
N THR A 112 -0.87 -4.93 -3.15
CA THR A 112 0.12 -6.01 -3.35
C THR A 112 1.34 -5.99 -2.39
N CYS A 113 1.34 -5.10 -1.38
CA CYS A 113 2.34 -5.04 -0.33
C CYS A 113 2.09 -6.10 0.75
N TYR A 114 0.91 -6.09 1.37
CA TYR A 114 0.58 -7.00 2.47
C TYR A 114 0.73 -8.48 2.10
N CYS A 115 0.40 -8.85 0.88
CA CYS A 115 0.59 -10.22 0.38
C CYS A 115 2.06 -10.57 0.04
N ALA A 116 2.92 -9.58 -0.03
CA ALA A 116 4.36 -9.77 -0.26
C ALA A 116 5.16 -9.94 1.05
N ILE A 117 4.60 -9.46 2.17
CA ILE A 117 5.22 -9.53 3.49
C ILE A 117 5.14 -10.96 4.06
N ASP A 118 6.24 -11.44 4.68
CA ASP A 118 6.22 -12.71 5.44
C ASP A 118 5.05 -12.68 6.43
N PRO A 119 4.15 -13.67 6.42
CA PRO A 119 3.02 -13.72 7.34
C PRO A 119 3.40 -13.59 8.82
N LYS A 120 4.63 -13.99 9.20
CA LYS A 120 5.14 -13.82 10.57
C LYS A 120 5.35 -12.36 10.96
N ARG A 121 5.51 -11.45 9.98
CA ARG A 121 5.72 -10.02 10.19
C ARG A 121 4.46 -9.17 10.04
N ARG A 122 3.30 -9.78 9.80
CA ARG A 122 2.04 -9.04 9.60
C ARG A 122 1.61 -8.22 10.83
N ASN A 123 1.89 -8.71 12.04
CA ASN A 123 1.68 -7.92 13.26
C ASN A 123 2.58 -6.68 13.27
N GLU A 124 3.87 -6.85 12.97
CA GLU A 124 4.84 -5.75 12.87
C GLU A 124 4.42 -4.73 11.81
N PHE A 125 3.87 -5.19 10.68
CA PHE A 125 3.34 -4.31 9.64
C PHE A 125 2.17 -3.46 10.17
N VAL A 126 1.21 -4.06 10.87
CA VAL A 126 0.07 -3.31 11.39
C VAL A 126 0.49 -2.34 12.50
N ASP A 127 1.46 -2.72 13.36
CA ASP A 127 2.07 -1.81 14.35
C ASP A 127 2.75 -0.62 13.66
N LEU A 128 3.42 -0.85 12.54
CA LEU A 128 4.04 0.19 11.74
C LEU A 128 2.99 1.14 11.14
N ILE A 129 1.90 0.62 10.57
CA ILE A 129 0.81 1.44 10.02
C ILE A 129 0.19 2.31 11.11
N ASP A 130 -0.06 1.72 12.29
CA ASP A 130 -0.57 2.48 13.45
C ASP A 130 0.38 3.61 13.83
N ARG A 131 1.67 3.34 13.94
CA ARG A 131 2.69 4.33 14.28
C ARG A 131 2.74 5.51 13.29
N LEU A 132 2.61 5.26 11.99
CA LEU A 132 2.77 6.26 10.93
C LEU A 132 1.54 7.14 10.73
N LEU A 133 0.34 6.61 10.97
CA LEU A 133 -0.90 7.36 10.83
C LEU A 133 -1.12 8.34 11.98
N LYS A 134 -1.58 9.53 11.65
CA LYS A 134 -2.14 10.47 12.65
C LYS A 134 -3.36 9.85 13.35
N PRO A 135 -3.72 10.30 14.56
CA PRO A 135 -5.04 10.05 15.11
C PRO A 135 -6.12 10.46 14.11
N GLY A 136 -7.08 9.57 13.83
CA GLY A 136 -8.10 9.76 12.81
C GLY A 136 -7.65 9.47 11.35
N GLY A 137 -6.38 9.20 11.12
CA GLY A 137 -5.85 8.83 9.81
C GLY A 137 -6.38 7.48 9.30
N ILE A 138 -6.30 7.25 8.00
CA ILE A 138 -6.95 6.11 7.33
C ILE A 138 -5.90 5.23 6.65
N TYR A 139 -5.94 3.94 6.94
CA TYR A 139 -5.26 2.90 6.17
C TYR A 139 -6.19 2.41 5.07
N ILE A 140 -5.70 2.44 3.83
CA ILE A 140 -6.43 2.04 2.62
C ILE A 140 -5.71 0.83 2.03
N SER A 141 -6.39 -0.30 1.99
CA SER A 141 -5.87 -1.55 1.47
C SER A 141 -6.78 -2.09 0.37
N LEU A 142 -6.21 -2.35 -0.80
CA LEU A 142 -6.85 -3.23 -1.76
C LEU A 142 -6.33 -4.65 -1.50
N ALA A 143 -7.01 -5.34 -0.59
CA ALA A 143 -6.62 -6.65 -0.08
C ALA A 143 -6.62 -7.70 -1.19
N PHE A 144 -5.44 -8.27 -1.50
CA PHE A 144 -5.21 -9.23 -2.58
C PHE A 144 -4.02 -10.16 -2.22
N PRO A 145 -3.99 -11.42 -2.71
CA PRO A 145 -5.12 -12.19 -3.25
C PRO A 145 -5.99 -12.79 -2.15
N LEU A 146 -7.29 -12.62 -2.26
CA LEU A 146 -8.26 -13.28 -1.37
C LEU A 146 -8.34 -14.76 -1.75
N THR A 147 -7.51 -15.58 -1.13
CA THR A 147 -7.35 -17.00 -1.45
C THR A 147 -6.95 -17.78 -0.19
N GLN A 148 -7.11 -19.11 -0.25
CA GLN A 148 -6.61 -20.03 0.78
C GLN A 148 -5.36 -20.80 0.31
N LYS A 149 -4.74 -20.37 -0.79
CA LYS A 149 -3.53 -21.01 -1.34
C LYS A 149 -2.39 -20.95 -0.33
N ILE A 150 -1.71 -22.06 -0.12
CA ILE A 150 -0.53 -22.13 0.74
C ILE A 150 0.71 -21.70 -0.03
N GLY A 151 1.59 -20.96 0.65
CA GLY A 151 2.85 -20.47 0.09
C GLY A 151 2.71 -19.07 -0.54
N GLY A 152 3.81 -18.53 -1.00
CA GLY A 152 3.90 -17.17 -1.57
C GLY A 152 5.35 -16.73 -1.75
N PRO A 153 5.63 -15.48 -2.11
CA PRO A 153 4.64 -14.46 -2.46
C PRO A 153 3.96 -14.68 -3.82
N PRO A 154 2.75 -14.19 -4.06
CA PRO A 154 1.91 -13.55 -3.06
C PRO A 154 1.36 -14.56 -2.05
N PHE A 155 1.45 -14.23 -0.76
CA PHE A 155 0.82 -15.01 0.31
C PHE A 155 -0.68 -14.76 0.35
N ALA A 156 -1.44 -15.77 0.76
CA ALA A 156 -2.88 -15.64 0.94
C ALA A 156 -3.22 -14.50 1.92
N VAL A 157 -4.25 -13.73 1.57
CA VAL A 157 -4.83 -12.67 2.40
C VAL A 157 -6.26 -13.06 2.73
N THR A 158 -6.68 -12.81 3.95
CA THR A 158 -8.08 -12.95 4.35
C THR A 158 -8.56 -11.65 5.00
N VAL A 159 -9.79 -11.25 4.64
CA VAL A 159 -10.42 -10.06 5.25
C VAL A 159 -10.55 -10.22 6.75
N SER A 160 -10.85 -11.43 7.24
CA SER A 160 -10.94 -11.72 8.67
C SER A 160 -9.63 -11.50 9.43
N GLU A 161 -8.48 -11.82 8.82
CA GLU A 161 -7.18 -11.54 9.43
C GLU A 161 -6.93 -10.04 9.53
N LEU A 162 -7.14 -9.28 8.43
CA LEU A 162 -6.99 -7.83 8.44
C LEU A 162 -7.91 -7.19 9.47
N LEU A 163 -9.20 -7.55 9.49
CA LEU A 163 -10.16 -7.06 10.48
C LEU A 163 -9.66 -7.28 11.90
N ARG A 164 -9.26 -8.52 12.23
CA ARG A 164 -8.76 -8.86 13.57
C ARG A 164 -7.55 -8.01 13.94
N LEU A 165 -6.53 -7.95 13.08
CA LEU A 165 -5.26 -7.28 13.37
C LEU A 165 -5.44 -5.77 13.58
N PHE A 166 -6.27 -5.11 12.76
CA PHE A 166 -6.51 -3.67 12.89
C PHE A 166 -7.46 -3.37 14.07
N GLN A 167 -8.49 -4.19 14.31
CA GLN A 167 -9.39 -4.03 15.45
C GLN A 167 -8.71 -4.23 16.80
N GLU A 168 -7.74 -5.16 16.90
CA GLU A 168 -6.91 -5.34 18.10
C GLU A 168 -6.13 -4.07 18.49
N ARG A 169 -5.90 -3.15 17.53
CA ARG A 169 -5.27 -1.83 17.73
C ARG A 169 -6.26 -0.67 17.79
N GLY A 170 -7.55 -1.00 17.88
CA GLY A 170 -8.62 -0.02 18.01
C GLY A 170 -9.08 0.66 16.72
N PHE A 171 -8.57 0.26 15.57
CA PHE A 171 -9.03 0.78 14.30
C PHE A 171 -10.49 0.40 14.02
N LYS A 172 -11.21 1.29 13.36
CA LYS A 172 -12.58 1.03 12.89
C LYS A 172 -12.56 0.78 11.39
N LEU A 173 -13.21 -0.27 10.95
CA LEU A 173 -13.52 -0.45 9.52
C LEU A 173 -14.59 0.61 9.16
N ILE A 174 -14.26 1.48 8.20
CA ILE A 174 -15.14 2.55 7.72
C ILE A 174 -15.64 2.31 6.29
N GLU A 175 -14.93 1.48 5.52
CA GLU A 175 -15.33 1.08 4.17
C GLU A 175 -14.95 -0.38 3.92
N ARG A 176 -15.82 -1.09 3.21
CA ARG A 176 -15.60 -2.45 2.76
C ARG A 176 -16.38 -2.68 1.47
N GLU A 177 -15.67 -2.87 0.37
CA GLU A 177 -16.29 -3.02 -0.96
C GLU A 177 -15.57 -4.08 -1.79
N GLN A 178 -16.33 -4.88 -2.52
CA GLN A 178 -15.81 -5.68 -3.61
C GLN A 178 -15.88 -4.86 -4.90
N PRO A 179 -14.74 -4.29 -5.37
CA PRO A 179 -14.77 -3.28 -6.42
C PRO A 179 -15.15 -3.89 -7.78
N SER A 180 -16.04 -3.20 -8.50
CA SER A 180 -16.41 -3.53 -9.88
C SER A 180 -15.32 -3.13 -10.88
N GLU A 181 -14.48 -2.17 -10.52
CA GLU A 181 -13.37 -1.60 -11.30
C GLU A 181 -12.11 -2.46 -11.30
N SER A 182 -12.09 -3.55 -10.53
CA SER A 182 -10.97 -4.50 -10.52
C SER A 182 -10.59 -4.94 -11.94
N VAL A 183 -9.27 -5.00 -12.20
CA VAL A 183 -8.78 -5.54 -13.46
C VAL A 183 -9.30 -6.97 -13.66
N PRO A 184 -9.61 -7.39 -14.90
CA PRO A 184 -10.28 -8.67 -15.15
C PRO A 184 -9.62 -9.87 -14.47
N GLN A 185 -8.28 -9.89 -14.41
CA GLN A 185 -7.48 -10.99 -13.82
C GLN A 185 -7.59 -11.08 -12.30
N ARG A 186 -8.00 -10.01 -11.62
CA ARG A 186 -8.09 -9.93 -10.14
C ARG A 186 -9.52 -9.77 -9.64
N ARG A 187 -10.49 -9.63 -10.55
CA ARG A 187 -11.90 -9.44 -10.20
C ARG A 187 -12.42 -10.60 -9.35
N GLY A 188 -13.01 -10.25 -8.19
CA GLY A 188 -13.49 -11.22 -7.22
C GLY A 188 -12.42 -11.82 -6.32
N ALA A 189 -11.13 -11.51 -6.55
CA ALA A 189 -10.01 -11.94 -5.72
C ALA A 189 -9.41 -10.79 -4.90
N GLU A 190 -10.04 -9.61 -4.91
CA GLU A 190 -9.61 -8.45 -4.13
C GLU A 190 -10.81 -7.71 -3.52
N GLU A 191 -10.57 -7.00 -2.43
CA GLU A 191 -11.58 -6.25 -1.69
C GLU A 191 -10.95 -4.95 -1.16
N LEU A 192 -11.61 -3.82 -1.38
CA LEU A 192 -11.21 -2.52 -0.82
C LEU A 192 -11.62 -2.45 0.63
N LEU A 193 -10.66 -2.16 1.51
CA LEU A 193 -10.86 -2.00 2.93
C LEU A 193 -10.27 -0.67 3.37
N MET A 194 -11.02 0.11 4.14
CA MET A 194 -10.49 1.30 4.80
C MET A 194 -10.67 1.20 6.31
N PHE A 195 -9.57 1.41 7.02
CA PHE A 195 -9.55 1.37 8.48
C PHE A 195 -9.14 2.73 9.03
N GLN A 196 -9.94 3.31 9.89
CA GLN A 196 -9.65 4.57 10.56
C GLN A 196 -8.99 4.33 11.91
N LYS A 197 -7.82 4.93 12.13
CA LYS A 197 -7.14 4.99 13.42
C LYS A 197 -8.01 5.77 14.42
N PRO A 198 -8.13 5.32 15.70
CA PRO A 198 -8.88 6.07 16.70
C PRO A 198 -8.33 7.48 16.88
N VAL A 199 -9.21 8.45 17.05
CA VAL A 199 -8.85 9.78 17.54
C VAL A 199 -8.61 9.63 19.04
N MET A 200 -7.40 9.88 19.52
CA MET A 200 -7.16 9.91 20.96
C MET A 200 -8.08 10.96 21.60
N ARG A 201 -8.79 10.57 22.63
CA ARG A 201 -9.61 11.48 23.45
C ARG A 201 -8.74 12.24 24.44
#